data_19aa814cb8b790ec2b582f9f52a3a161
#
_entry.id   19aa814cb8b790ec2b582f9f52a3a161
#
_cell.length_a   1.000
_cell.length_b   1.000
_cell.length_c   1.000
_cell.angle_alpha   90.00
_cell.angle_beta   90.00
_cell.angle_gamma   90.00
#
_symmetry.space_group_name_H-M   'P 1'
#
loop_
_entity.id
_entity.type
_entity.pdbx_description
1 polymer ?
#
loop_
_entity_poly.entity_id
_entity_poly.type
_entity_poly.pdbx_seq_one_letter_code
_entity_poly.pdbx_strand_id
1 'polypeptide(L)'
;IDSRNCIYADKSIFFALTSKTGNGHKYVDELLGQGVKNFVVSQYNEAWNNQDANFWVVENTLSALQFLVGEHRKRFDIPVIGITGSNGKTIVKEWLYALLQPYYRCIRSPKSFNSQIGVPLSVWQMRPEHQLGIFEAGISTILEMQHIAPIISPTIGIFTNLGTAHQEGFE
;
A
#
# COMPACT_ATOMS: atom_id res chain seq x y z
N ILE A 1 -4.92 7.51 -4.88
CA ILE A 1 -3.78 8.06 -4.14
C ILE A 1 -2.99 9.06 -4.98
N ASP A 2 -2.77 8.82 -6.27
CA ASP A 2 -2.17 9.82 -7.18
C ASP A 2 -3.26 10.42 -8.07
N SER A 3 -3.62 11.68 -7.83
CA SER A 3 -4.66 12.40 -8.58
C SER A 3 -4.28 12.65 -10.05
N ARG A 4 -2.99 12.63 -10.37
CA ARG A 4 -2.46 12.93 -11.72
C ARG A 4 -2.67 11.81 -12.74
N ASN A 5 -3.08 10.62 -12.31
CA ASN A 5 -3.09 9.43 -13.17
C ASN A 5 -4.34 8.57 -12.92
N CYS A 6 -5.52 9.18 -12.91
CA CYS A 6 -6.79 8.50 -12.68
C CYS A 6 -7.39 8.02 -14.02
N ILE A 7 -6.90 6.87 -14.53
CA ILE A 7 -7.33 6.32 -15.84
C ILE A 7 -8.79 5.82 -15.82
N TYR A 8 -9.26 5.31 -14.68
CA TYR A 8 -10.61 4.76 -14.50
C TYR A 8 -11.29 5.47 -13.32
N ALA A 9 -11.68 6.73 -13.52
CA ALA A 9 -12.23 7.58 -12.46
C ALA A 9 -13.47 6.94 -11.80
N ASP A 10 -14.39 6.41 -12.59
CA ASP A 10 -15.64 5.78 -12.15
C ASP A 10 -15.44 4.50 -11.31
N LYS A 11 -14.30 3.82 -11.47
CA LYS A 11 -13.94 2.57 -10.77
C LYS A 11 -12.88 2.76 -9.69
N SER A 12 -12.49 4.00 -9.43
CA SER A 12 -11.44 4.34 -8.47
C SER A 12 -12.01 4.72 -7.13
N ILE A 13 -11.26 4.41 -6.06
CA ILE A 13 -11.47 4.93 -4.72
C ILE A 13 -10.27 5.82 -4.39
N PHE A 14 -10.52 7.07 -4.08
CA PHE A 14 -9.49 7.99 -3.65
C PHE A 14 -9.39 8.05 -2.13
N PHE A 15 -8.20 7.80 -1.61
CA PHE A 15 -7.88 8.00 -0.19
C PHE A 15 -7.17 9.35 -0.04
N ALA A 16 -7.78 10.29 0.63
CA ALA A 16 -7.23 11.63 0.91
C ALA A 16 -6.19 11.54 2.02
N LEU A 17 -5.03 10.92 1.72
CA LEU A 17 -3.96 10.74 2.70
C LEU A 17 -3.39 12.06 3.14
N THR A 18 -3.11 12.18 4.44
CA THR A 18 -2.41 13.31 5.04
C THR A 18 -1.04 12.90 5.54
N SER A 19 -0.06 13.77 5.38
CA SER A 19 1.31 13.59 5.85
C SER A 19 1.85 14.92 6.39
N LYS A 20 3.06 14.91 6.95
CA LYS A 20 3.73 16.15 7.41
C LYS A 20 3.89 17.18 6.28
N THR A 21 4.00 16.74 5.04
CA THR A 21 4.32 17.58 3.86
C THR A 21 3.18 17.68 2.85
N GLY A 22 2.06 16.99 3.05
CA GLY A 22 0.96 16.97 2.10
C GLY A 22 -0.39 16.64 2.70
N ASN A 23 -1.43 17.24 2.12
CA ASN A 23 -2.83 16.96 2.45
C ASN A 23 -3.59 16.57 1.19
N GLY A 24 -4.02 15.31 1.13
CA GLY A 24 -4.74 14.74 0.00
C GLY A 24 -6.13 15.34 -0.22
N HIS A 25 -6.75 15.93 0.82
CA HIS A 25 -8.09 16.53 0.71
C HIS A 25 -8.16 17.65 -0.33
N LYS A 26 -7.07 18.38 -0.56
CA LYS A 26 -7.00 19.44 -1.57
C LYS A 26 -7.24 18.98 -3.02
N TYR A 27 -7.18 17.67 -3.27
CA TYR A 27 -7.39 17.10 -4.59
C TYR A 27 -8.81 16.55 -4.79
N VAL A 28 -9.68 16.60 -3.78
CA VAL A 28 -11.02 16.02 -3.83
C VAL A 28 -11.86 16.72 -4.91
N ASP A 29 -11.89 18.05 -4.92
CA ASP A 29 -12.70 18.81 -5.88
C ASP A 29 -12.22 18.61 -7.33
N GLU A 30 -10.91 18.55 -7.53
CA GLU A 30 -10.31 18.24 -8.85
C GLU A 30 -10.75 16.83 -9.32
N LEU A 31 -10.68 15.84 -8.43
CA LEU A 31 -11.03 14.46 -8.77
C LEU A 31 -12.54 14.25 -8.95
N LEU A 32 -13.37 14.98 -8.24
CA LEU A 32 -14.81 15.05 -8.50
C LEU A 32 -15.06 15.52 -9.93
N GLY A 33 -14.39 16.60 -10.35
CA GLY A 33 -14.45 17.10 -11.74
C GLY A 33 -13.95 16.10 -12.78
N GLN A 34 -13.03 15.20 -12.42
CA GLN A 34 -12.55 14.11 -13.29
C GLN A 34 -13.48 12.86 -13.28
N GLY A 35 -14.56 12.88 -12.49
CA GLY A 35 -15.54 11.79 -12.44
C GLY A 35 -15.23 10.68 -11.43
N VAL A 36 -14.31 10.89 -10.47
CA VAL A 36 -14.14 9.97 -9.34
C VAL A 36 -15.37 10.06 -8.45
N LYS A 37 -15.92 8.90 -8.10
CA LYS A 37 -17.18 8.81 -7.32
C LYS A 37 -17.00 8.27 -5.90
N ASN A 38 -15.82 7.83 -5.52
CA ASN A 38 -15.63 7.18 -4.23
C ASN A 38 -14.40 7.77 -3.50
N PHE A 39 -14.64 8.32 -2.32
CA PHE A 39 -13.64 9.05 -1.54
C PHE A 39 -13.60 8.56 -0.10
N VAL A 40 -12.39 8.32 0.43
CA VAL A 40 -12.14 8.12 1.84
C VAL A 40 -11.41 9.36 2.37
N VAL A 41 -12.04 10.06 3.30
CA VAL A 41 -11.60 11.36 3.81
C VAL A 41 -11.57 11.34 5.33
N SER A 42 -10.72 12.16 5.96
CA SER A 42 -10.76 12.39 7.42
C SER A 42 -11.45 13.70 7.80
N GLN A 43 -11.73 14.55 6.83
CA GLN A 43 -12.48 15.79 7.01
C GLN A 43 -13.52 15.88 5.90
N TYR A 44 -14.76 16.14 6.26
CA TYR A 44 -15.85 16.31 5.31
C TYR A 44 -16.11 17.79 5.05
N ASN A 45 -16.38 18.13 3.79
CA ASN A 45 -16.76 19.49 3.40
C ASN A 45 -18.23 19.47 2.95
N GLU A 46 -19.08 20.33 3.53
CA GLU A 46 -20.50 20.44 3.19
C GLU A 46 -20.75 20.81 1.72
N ALA A 47 -19.78 21.43 1.05
CA ALA A 47 -19.83 21.69 -0.39
C ALA A 47 -19.97 20.41 -1.23
N TRP A 48 -19.65 19.24 -0.66
CA TRP A 48 -19.75 17.94 -1.34
C TRP A 48 -21.15 17.29 -1.23
N ASN A 49 -22.07 17.86 -0.42
CA ASN A 49 -23.42 17.29 -0.20
C ASN A 49 -24.23 17.08 -1.48
N ASN A 50 -24.02 17.89 -2.52
CA ASN A 50 -24.78 17.83 -3.77
C ASN A 50 -23.98 17.15 -4.91
N GLN A 51 -22.87 16.50 -4.61
CA GLN A 51 -22.07 15.80 -5.61
C GLN A 51 -22.58 14.35 -5.78
N ASP A 52 -22.57 13.85 -7.01
CA ASP A 52 -22.85 12.44 -7.32
C ASP A 52 -21.63 11.57 -6.96
N ALA A 53 -21.34 11.51 -5.66
CA ALA A 53 -20.19 10.78 -5.13
C ALA A 53 -20.43 10.26 -3.70
N ASN A 54 -19.72 9.20 -3.35
CA ASN A 54 -19.76 8.59 -2.02
C ASN A 54 -18.55 9.04 -1.21
N PHE A 55 -18.78 9.45 0.03
CA PHE A 55 -17.74 9.85 0.97
C PHE A 55 -17.79 8.97 2.21
N TRP A 56 -16.69 8.28 2.49
CA TRP A 56 -16.47 7.57 3.75
C TRP A 56 -15.60 8.45 4.65
N VAL A 57 -16.19 8.95 5.72
CA VAL A 57 -15.48 9.78 6.71
C VAL A 57 -14.88 8.84 7.76
N VAL A 58 -13.58 8.90 7.95
CA VAL A 58 -12.80 8.05 8.85
C VAL A 58 -11.85 8.91 9.68
N GLU A 59 -11.44 8.44 10.86
CA GLU A 59 -10.48 9.17 11.69
C GLU A 59 -9.11 9.29 11.01
N ASN A 60 -8.65 8.21 10.39
CA ASN A 60 -7.34 8.14 9.73
C ASN A 60 -7.43 7.42 8.39
N THR A 61 -7.20 8.15 7.32
CA THR A 61 -7.30 7.62 5.95
C THR A 61 -6.20 6.60 5.61
N LEU A 62 -5.02 6.71 6.22
CA LEU A 62 -3.96 5.70 6.05
C LEU A 62 -4.34 4.38 6.73
N SER A 63 -4.82 4.43 7.96
CA SER A 63 -5.29 3.25 8.68
C SER A 63 -6.45 2.58 7.95
N ALA A 64 -7.38 3.36 7.39
CA ALA A 64 -8.47 2.83 6.57
C ALA A 64 -7.98 2.12 5.31
N LEU A 65 -6.98 2.68 4.61
CA LEU A 65 -6.33 2.03 3.48
C LEU A 65 -5.67 0.71 3.88
N GLN A 66 -4.91 0.73 4.98
CA GLN A 66 -4.19 -0.44 5.50
C GLN A 66 -5.17 -1.54 5.91
N PHE A 67 -6.25 -1.19 6.59
CA PHE A 67 -7.31 -2.12 6.96
C PHE A 67 -7.97 -2.77 5.74
N LEU A 68 -8.41 -1.95 4.77
CA LEU A 68 -9.03 -2.44 3.55
C LEU A 68 -8.12 -3.42 2.80
N VAL A 69 -6.83 -3.11 2.71
CA VAL A 69 -5.86 -3.95 2.01
C VAL A 69 -5.54 -5.22 2.81
N GLY A 70 -5.51 -5.14 4.14
CA GLY A 70 -5.39 -6.32 5.00
C GLY A 70 -6.56 -7.31 4.79
N GLU A 71 -7.80 -6.79 4.70
CA GLU A 71 -8.97 -7.61 4.39
C GLU A 71 -8.91 -8.17 2.94
N HIS A 72 -8.41 -7.40 1.99
CA HIS A 72 -8.17 -7.89 0.62
C HIS A 72 -7.15 -9.04 0.63
N ARG A 73 -6.03 -8.91 1.37
CA ARG A 73 -4.98 -9.94 1.48
C ARG A 73 -5.53 -11.28 2.01
N LYS A 74 -6.43 -11.26 2.97
CA LYS A 74 -7.03 -12.47 3.55
C LYS A 74 -7.82 -13.32 2.55
N ARG A 75 -8.19 -12.76 1.41
CA ARG A 75 -8.93 -13.48 0.35
C ARG A 75 -8.05 -14.42 -0.48
N PHE A 76 -6.73 -14.41 -0.26
CA PHE A 76 -5.76 -15.18 -1.03
C PHE A 76 -5.03 -16.18 -0.13
N ASP A 77 -5.29 -17.45 -0.31
CA ASP A 77 -4.60 -18.55 0.37
C ASP A 77 -3.42 -19.03 -0.49
N ILE A 78 -2.41 -18.16 -0.60
CA ILE A 78 -1.17 -18.44 -1.34
C ILE A 78 0.04 -18.15 -0.47
N PRO A 79 1.18 -18.82 -0.70
CA PRO A 79 2.43 -18.48 -0.05
C PRO A 79 2.83 -17.02 -0.32
N VAL A 80 3.29 -16.33 0.71
CA VAL A 80 3.77 -14.95 0.63
C VAL A 80 5.12 -14.84 1.32
N ILE A 81 6.10 -14.36 0.58
CA ILE A 81 7.44 -14.05 1.07
C ILE A 81 7.48 -12.57 1.46
N GLY A 82 7.72 -12.30 2.74
CA GLY A 82 7.99 -10.96 3.26
C GLY A 82 9.50 -10.76 3.40
N ILE A 83 10.04 -9.69 2.82
CA ILE A 83 11.48 -9.41 2.84
C ILE A 83 11.72 -8.12 3.60
N THR A 84 12.53 -8.18 4.66
CA THR A 84 12.93 -7.01 5.45
C THR A 84 14.45 -7.00 5.71
N GLY A 85 14.93 -5.96 6.38
CA GLY A 85 16.33 -5.74 6.72
C GLY A 85 16.82 -4.36 6.29
N SER A 86 18.00 -3.98 6.68
CA SER A 86 18.55 -2.64 6.41
C SER A 86 18.86 -2.42 4.93
N ASN A 87 19.54 -3.36 4.29
CA ASN A 87 19.96 -3.27 2.88
C ASN A 87 19.62 -4.55 2.11
N GLY A 88 19.58 -4.46 0.77
CA GLY A 88 19.46 -5.63 -0.10
C GLY A 88 18.04 -6.14 -0.34
N LYS A 89 17.02 -5.61 0.32
CA LYS A 89 15.62 -6.04 0.16
C LYS A 89 15.19 -6.12 -1.31
N THR A 90 15.36 -5.05 -2.05
CA THR A 90 14.95 -4.96 -3.47
C THR A 90 15.74 -5.93 -4.34
N ILE A 91 17.04 -6.09 -4.09
CA ILE A 91 17.89 -7.03 -4.85
C ILE A 91 17.40 -8.47 -4.62
N VAL A 92 17.20 -8.86 -3.37
CA VAL A 92 16.71 -10.21 -3.01
C VAL A 92 15.34 -10.45 -3.61
N LYS A 93 14.42 -9.47 -3.54
CA LYS A 93 13.10 -9.54 -4.17
C LYS A 93 13.19 -9.79 -5.67
N GLU A 94 14.01 -9.01 -6.39
CA GLU A 94 14.14 -9.15 -7.85
C GLU A 94 14.78 -10.49 -8.24
N TRP A 95 15.76 -10.97 -7.49
CA TRP A 95 16.36 -12.28 -7.72
C TRP A 95 15.37 -13.43 -7.49
N LEU A 96 14.63 -13.38 -6.37
CA LEU A 96 13.60 -14.39 -6.10
C LEU A 96 12.52 -14.37 -7.18
N TYR A 97 12.07 -13.18 -7.59
CA TYR A 97 11.12 -13.06 -8.68
C TYR A 97 11.64 -13.66 -9.98
N ALA A 98 12.88 -13.35 -10.38
CA ALA A 98 13.49 -13.88 -11.60
C ALA A 98 13.62 -15.41 -11.57
N LEU A 99 13.93 -16.00 -10.41
CA LEU A 99 14.06 -17.44 -10.23
C LEU A 99 12.71 -18.16 -10.20
N LEU A 100 11.67 -17.53 -9.66
CA LEU A 100 10.39 -18.21 -9.40
C LEU A 100 9.33 -17.96 -10.48
N GLN A 101 9.39 -16.83 -11.19
CA GLN A 101 8.40 -16.49 -12.24
C GLN A 101 8.27 -17.51 -13.39
N PRO A 102 9.29 -18.32 -13.76
CA PRO A 102 9.09 -19.34 -14.76
C PRO A 102 8.18 -20.49 -14.31
N TYR A 103 8.02 -20.66 -12.99
CA TYR A 103 7.28 -21.77 -12.39
C TYR A 103 5.95 -21.35 -11.74
N TYR A 104 5.85 -20.06 -11.31
CA TYR A 104 4.70 -19.54 -10.59
C TYR A 104 4.26 -18.20 -11.15
N ARG A 105 2.96 -17.94 -11.16
CA ARG A 105 2.42 -16.60 -11.40
C ARG A 105 2.66 -15.74 -10.16
N CYS A 106 3.82 -15.07 -10.14
CA CYS A 106 4.26 -14.26 -9.02
C CYS A 106 3.70 -12.85 -9.08
N ILE A 107 3.32 -12.32 -7.92
CA ILE A 107 3.13 -10.89 -7.68
C ILE A 107 4.25 -10.38 -6.77
N ARG A 108 4.76 -9.18 -7.02
CA ARG A 108 5.77 -8.56 -6.16
C ARG A 108 5.57 -7.08 -5.96
N SER A 109 6.19 -6.51 -4.92
CA SER A 109 6.28 -5.05 -4.76
C SER A 109 6.88 -4.39 -6.00
N PRO A 110 6.19 -3.42 -6.63
CA PRO A 110 6.77 -2.63 -7.71
C PRO A 110 7.91 -1.76 -7.17
N LYS A 111 9.04 -1.71 -7.87
CA LYS A 111 10.23 -0.94 -7.42
C LYS A 111 10.57 -1.26 -5.95
N SER A 112 10.75 -0.22 -5.11
CA SER A 112 11.00 -0.31 -3.67
C SER A 112 9.78 0.14 -2.84
N PHE A 113 8.56 -0.29 -3.23
CA PHE A 113 7.34 0.03 -2.50
C PHE A 113 7.28 -0.76 -1.19
N ASN A 114 7.96 -0.26 -0.15
CA ASN A 114 8.17 -0.94 1.12
C ASN A 114 7.69 -0.13 2.35
N SER A 115 7.12 1.08 2.13
CA SER A 115 6.61 1.96 3.19
C SER A 115 5.17 1.63 3.59
N GLN A 116 4.66 2.34 4.61
CA GLN A 116 3.27 2.23 5.08
C GLN A 116 2.19 2.52 4.01
N ILE A 117 2.55 3.19 2.91
CA ILE A 117 1.68 3.39 1.73
C ILE A 117 2.06 2.42 0.62
N GLY A 118 3.35 2.22 0.38
CA GLY A 118 3.84 1.39 -0.71
C GLY A 118 3.45 -0.08 -0.57
N VAL A 119 3.49 -0.61 0.67
CA VAL A 119 3.07 -2.00 0.95
C VAL A 119 1.59 -2.23 0.65
N PRO A 120 0.64 -1.42 1.16
CA PRO A 120 -0.76 -1.55 0.77
C PRO A 120 -0.97 -1.50 -0.75
N LEU A 121 -0.34 -0.56 -1.45
CA LEU A 121 -0.47 -0.46 -2.91
C LEU A 121 0.07 -1.69 -3.65
N SER A 122 1.10 -2.33 -3.11
CA SER A 122 1.66 -3.57 -3.67
C SER A 122 0.72 -4.76 -3.45
N VAL A 123 0.23 -4.93 -2.23
CA VAL A 123 -0.67 -6.04 -1.84
C VAL A 123 -2.04 -5.91 -2.52
N TRP A 124 -2.54 -4.68 -2.71
CA TRP A 124 -3.80 -4.43 -3.44
C TRP A 124 -3.81 -4.98 -4.87
N GLN A 125 -2.63 -5.16 -5.49
CA GLN A 125 -2.50 -5.72 -6.84
C GLN A 125 -2.65 -7.24 -6.89
N MET A 126 -2.81 -7.93 -5.75
CA MET A 126 -3.07 -9.36 -5.72
C MET A 126 -4.38 -9.70 -6.43
N ARG A 127 -4.37 -10.79 -7.19
CA ARG A 127 -5.49 -11.30 -7.97
C ARG A 127 -5.58 -12.82 -7.85
N PRO A 128 -6.75 -13.42 -8.14
CA PRO A 128 -6.95 -14.87 -8.02
C PRO A 128 -5.97 -15.74 -8.84
N GLU A 129 -5.43 -15.20 -9.93
CA GLU A 129 -4.46 -15.92 -10.76
C GLU A 129 -3.06 -16.02 -10.16
N HIS A 130 -2.71 -15.21 -9.16
CA HIS A 130 -1.40 -15.27 -8.53
C HIS A 130 -1.26 -16.51 -7.64
N GLN A 131 -0.07 -17.10 -7.63
CA GLN A 131 0.29 -18.33 -6.91
C GLN A 131 1.34 -18.08 -5.82
N LEU A 132 2.05 -16.95 -5.89
CA LEU A 132 3.11 -16.56 -4.95
C LEU A 132 3.20 -15.05 -4.86
N GLY A 133 3.26 -14.53 -3.63
CA GLY A 133 3.53 -13.10 -3.35
C GLY A 133 4.95 -12.89 -2.85
N ILE A 134 5.61 -11.79 -3.26
CA ILE A 134 6.96 -11.39 -2.81
C ILE A 134 6.93 -9.90 -2.49
N PHE A 135 6.87 -9.54 -1.20
CA PHE A 135 6.70 -8.16 -0.79
C PHE A 135 7.85 -7.68 0.10
N GLU A 136 8.27 -6.43 -0.12
CA GLU A 136 9.23 -5.77 0.73
C GLU A 136 8.53 -5.07 1.90
N ALA A 137 9.10 -5.16 3.09
CA ALA A 137 8.74 -4.38 4.27
C ALA A 137 9.92 -3.51 4.69
N GLY A 138 9.79 -2.20 4.53
CA GLY A 138 10.75 -1.23 5.05
C GLY A 138 10.52 -0.99 6.54
N ILE A 139 11.57 -0.61 7.24
CA ILE A 139 11.51 -0.16 8.63
C ILE A 139 12.30 1.14 8.68
N SER A 140 11.63 2.26 8.88
CA SER A 140 12.22 3.59 9.02
C SER A 140 11.88 4.26 10.36
N THR A 141 10.89 3.74 11.08
CA THR A 141 10.46 4.24 12.37
C THR A 141 10.09 3.10 13.32
N ILE A 142 10.10 3.39 14.62
CA ILE A 142 9.65 2.46 15.66
C ILE A 142 8.20 2.04 15.39
N LEU A 143 7.88 0.77 15.58
CA LEU A 143 6.56 0.16 15.41
C LEU A 143 6.02 0.10 13.95
N GLU A 144 6.75 0.60 12.95
CA GLU A 144 6.29 0.57 11.57
C GLU A 144 5.98 -0.84 11.08
N MET A 145 6.78 -1.84 11.49
CA MET A 145 6.55 -3.24 11.15
C MET A 145 5.22 -3.77 11.71
N GLN A 146 4.75 -3.28 12.85
CA GLN A 146 3.46 -3.70 13.42
C GLN A 146 2.28 -3.30 12.53
N HIS A 147 2.41 -2.23 11.74
CA HIS A 147 1.40 -1.81 10.77
C HIS A 147 1.55 -2.53 9.43
N ILE A 148 2.78 -2.83 9.01
CA ILE A 148 3.06 -3.40 7.68
C ILE A 148 2.90 -4.93 7.66
N ALA A 149 3.40 -5.63 8.69
CA ALA A 149 3.39 -7.09 8.72
C ALA A 149 1.98 -7.72 8.60
N PRO A 150 0.94 -7.20 9.27
CA PRO A 150 -0.42 -7.72 9.12
C PRO A 150 -0.99 -7.56 7.71
N ILE A 151 -0.56 -6.52 6.97
CA ILE A 151 -1.00 -6.27 5.59
C ILE A 151 -0.40 -7.28 4.64
N ILE A 152 0.90 -7.57 4.78
CA ILE A 152 1.60 -8.58 3.98
C ILE A 152 1.14 -9.98 4.38
N SER A 153 0.94 -10.21 5.68
CA SER A 153 0.65 -11.52 6.27
C SER A 153 1.52 -12.63 5.66
N PRO A 154 2.86 -12.55 5.85
CA PRO A 154 3.80 -13.44 5.18
C PRO A 154 3.75 -14.84 5.79
N THR A 155 3.87 -15.86 4.94
CA THR A 155 4.07 -17.26 5.35
C THR A 155 5.56 -17.60 5.47
N ILE A 156 6.42 -16.83 4.79
CA ILE A 156 7.88 -16.97 4.80
C ILE A 156 8.48 -15.60 5.03
N GLY A 157 9.36 -15.47 6.02
CA GLY A 157 10.12 -14.25 6.30
C GLY A 157 11.56 -14.36 5.83
N ILE A 158 12.06 -13.37 5.11
CA ILE A 158 13.48 -13.22 4.77
C ILE A 158 14.01 -11.95 5.42
N PHE A 159 15.04 -12.10 6.23
CA PHE A 159 15.78 -11.01 6.83
C PHE A 159 17.13 -10.88 6.15
N THR A 160 17.37 -9.78 5.43
CA THR A 160 18.59 -9.64 4.61
C THR A 160 19.81 -9.36 5.45
N ASN A 161 19.77 -8.31 6.25
CA ASN A 161 20.83 -7.97 7.20
C ASN A 161 20.37 -6.92 8.23
N LEU A 162 21.13 -6.82 9.34
CA LEU A 162 21.08 -5.70 10.27
C LEU A 162 22.28 -4.79 10.00
N GLY A 163 22.01 -3.55 9.62
CA GLY A 163 23.04 -2.52 9.41
C GLY A 163 22.60 -1.21 10.04
N THR A 164 23.42 -0.19 9.89
CA THR A 164 23.19 1.15 10.44
C THR A 164 22.21 2.02 9.63
N ALA A 165 21.60 1.47 8.58
CA ALA A 165 20.62 2.19 7.78
C ALA A 165 19.39 2.57 8.62
N HIS A 166 18.97 3.82 8.52
CA HIS A 166 17.79 4.39 9.21
C HIS A 166 17.90 4.54 10.74
N GLN A 167 19.11 4.54 11.33
CA GLN A 167 19.27 4.73 12.79
C GLN A 167 18.66 6.02 13.32
N GLU A 168 18.61 7.09 12.51
CA GLU A 168 18.01 8.39 12.88
C GLU A 168 16.50 8.31 13.23
N GLY A 169 15.80 7.25 12.85
CA GLY A 169 14.39 7.03 13.15
C GLY A 169 14.10 6.18 14.40
N PHE A 170 15.14 5.76 15.12
CA PHE A 170 15.05 4.87 16.29
C PHE A 170 15.57 5.50 17.59
N GLU A 171 15.88 6.80 17.59
CA GLU A 171 16.23 7.59 18.79
C GLU A 171 15.00 8.14 19.50
#